data_614818e0c9a688d2e885484089024363
#
_entry.id   614818e0c9a688d2e885484089024363
#
_cell.length_a   1.000
_cell.length_b   1.000
_cell.length_c   1.000
_cell.angle_alpha   90.00
_cell.angle_beta   90.00
_cell.angle_gamma   90.00
#
_symmetry.space_group_name_H-M   'P 1'
#
loop_
_entity.id
_entity.type
_entity.pdbx_description
1 polymer ?
#
loop_
_entity_poly.entity_id
_entity_poly.type
_entity_poly.pdbx_seq_one_letter_code
_entity_poly.pdbx_strand_id
1 'polypeptide(L)'
;MSLKHCIGVFLVTLVCCNAANAQLGADQINTNGQYVLAAKAGNTARVGQLLKQGAAVNSRDRLGNSPLNMAASKGNLALVELLLGAGADPNIPNISEVTPLMSASFAGNAEIIKKLIGAGARLDPVDRVKKTAATYVAANGCIACMEVLLDAGVSPNALLDNELTLLMWAAGSGQAPMVRLLLAHGANKELKDNRGLTALAIAQDTKNNEVAKLLE
;
A
#
# COMPACT_ATOMS: atom_id res chain seq x y z
N MET A 1 49.99 -42.80 9.97
CA MET A 1 48.57 -42.43 9.67
C MET A 1 48.48 -42.03 8.21
N SER A 2 47.70 -42.76 7.43
CA SER A 2 47.72 -42.65 5.95
C SER A 2 46.92 -41.44 5.45
N LEU A 3 47.48 -40.71 4.51
CA LEU A 3 46.90 -39.53 3.83
C LEU A 3 45.49 -39.76 3.29
N LYS A 4 45.10 -41.02 3.05
CA LYS A 4 43.78 -41.42 2.57
C LYS A 4 42.66 -41.23 3.61
N HIS A 5 42.98 -41.23 4.90
CA HIS A 5 41.97 -41.00 5.98
C HIS A 5 41.59 -39.51 6.14
N CYS A 6 42.53 -38.60 5.88
CA CYS A 6 42.25 -37.17 5.97
C CYS A 6 41.38 -36.66 4.83
N ILE A 7 41.52 -37.22 3.61
CA ILE A 7 40.75 -36.80 2.44
C ILE A 7 39.27 -37.24 2.57
N GLY A 8 39.03 -38.45 3.14
CA GLY A 8 37.67 -38.94 3.35
C GLY A 8 36.84 -38.10 4.34
N VAL A 9 37.47 -37.65 5.42
CA VAL A 9 36.78 -36.80 6.46
C VAL A 9 36.48 -35.43 5.90
N PHE A 10 37.36 -34.83 5.09
CA PHE A 10 37.13 -33.51 4.48
C PHE A 10 36.00 -33.53 3.43
N LEU A 11 35.93 -34.61 2.62
CA LEU A 11 34.86 -34.75 1.62
C LEU A 11 33.49 -34.97 2.27
N VAL A 12 33.41 -35.75 3.34
CA VAL A 12 32.14 -36.01 4.05
C VAL A 12 31.63 -34.74 4.75
N THR A 13 32.55 -33.99 5.37
CA THR A 13 32.14 -32.71 6.01
C THR A 13 31.67 -31.66 5.00
N LEU A 14 32.32 -31.58 3.81
CA LEU A 14 31.92 -30.62 2.76
C LEU A 14 30.57 -31.00 2.15
N VAL A 15 30.30 -32.25 1.93
CA VAL A 15 29.00 -32.74 1.40
C VAL A 15 27.90 -32.56 2.41
N CYS A 16 28.14 -32.80 3.71
CA CYS A 16 27.15 -32.56 4.75
C CYS A 16 26.84 -31.06 4.92
N CYS A 17 27.81 -30.16 4.83
CA CYS A 17 27.58 -28.72 4.86
C CYS A 17 26.77 -28.22 3.65
N ASN A 18 27.05 -28.74 2.45
CA ASN A 18 26.28 -28.36 1.26
C ASN A 18 24.85 -28.91 1.28
N ALA A 19 24.63 -30.12 1.77
CA ALA A 19 23.29 -30.69 1.94
C ALA A 19 22.48 -29.95 3.01
N ALA A 20 23.11 -29.61 4.13
CA ALA A 20 22.46 -28.81 5.19
C ALA A 20 22.08 -27.41 4.69
N ASN A 21 22.96 -26.73 3.94
CA ASN A 21 22.66 -25.43 3.35
C ASN A 21 21.56 -25.51 2.28
N ALA A 22 21.53 -26.56 1.48
CA ALA A 22 20.45 -26.76 0.50
C ALA A 22 19.12 -27.05 1.18
N GLN A 23 19.11 -27.83 2.27
CA GLN A 23 17.90 -28.10 3.06
C GLN A 23 17.38 -26.85 3.77
N LEU A 24 18.27 -26.05 4.39
CA LEU A 24 17.91 -24.76 4.99
C LEU A 24 17.31 -23.81 3.97
N GLY A 25 17.85 -23.75 2.74
CA GLY A 25 17.29 -22.94 1.65
C GLY A 25 15.90 -23.42 1.22
N ALA A 26 15.69 -24.73 1.12
CA ALA A 26 14.40 -25.31 0.77
C ALA A 26 13.33 -25.07 1.84
N ASP A 27 13.69 -25.23 3.11
CA ASP A 27 12.81 -24.98 4.25
C ASP A 27 12.45 -23.50 4.34
N GLN A 28 13.39 -22.60 4.08
CA GLN A 28 13.17 -21.17 4.04
C GLN A 28 12.21 -20.76 2.90
N ILE A 29 12.36 -21.34 1.73
CA ILE A 29 11.44 -21.10 0.59
C ILE A 29 10.03 -21.56 0.97
N ASN A 30 9.89 -22.73 1.61
CA ASN A 30 8.60 -23.23 2.06
C ASN A 30 7.98 -22.33 3.15
N THR A 31 8.78 -21.89 4.13
CA THR A 31 8.34 -21.01 5.22
C THR A 31 7.83 -19.68 4.66
N ASN A 32 8.55 -19.04 3.75
CA ASN A 32 8.13 -17.81 3.10
C ASN A 32 6.85 -17.98 2.27
N GLY A 33 6.70 -19.10 1.56
CA GLY A 33 5.48 -19.42 0.82
C GLY A 33 4.27 -19.57 1.74
N GLN A 34 4.41 -20.33 2.85
CA GLN A 34 3.37 -20.48 3.85
C GLN A 34 3.01 -19.14 4.51
N TYR A 35 4.00 -18.29 4.77
CA TYR A 35 3.83 -16.96 5.35
C TYR A 35 2.98 -16.05 4.45
N VAL A 36 3.30 -15.97 3.17
CA VAL A 36 2.52 -15.21 2.19
C VAL A 36 1.08 -15.74 2.06
N LEU A 37 0.90 -17.06 2.06
CA LEU A 37 -0.43 -17.69 2.03
C LEU A 37 -1.23 -17.37 3.31
N ALA A 38 -0.60 -17.44 4.49
CA ALA A 38 -1.24 -17.07 5.76
C ALA A 38 -1.67 -15.60 5.78
N ALA A 39 -0.82 -14.69 5.28
CA ALA A 39 -1.16 -13.27 5.14
C ALA A 39 -2.31 -13.06 4.15
N LYS A 40 -2.28 -13.74 3.00
CA LYS A 40 -3.37 -13.73 2.03
C LYS A 40 -4.68 -14.24 2.61
N ALA A 41 -4.65 -15.21 3.51
CA ALA A 41 -5.83 -15.68 4.24
C ALA A 41 -6.27 -14.72 5.36
N GLY A 42 -5.43 -13.76 5.78
CA GLY A 42 -5.67 -12.86 6.91
C GLY A 42 -5.46 -13.54 8.27
N ASN A 43 -4.75 -14.67 8.31
CA ASN A 43 -4.49 -15.42 9.54
C ASN A 43 -3.33 -14.81 10.33
N THR A 44 -3.63 -13.81 11.14
CA THR A 44 -2.64 -13.05 11.93
C THR A 44 -1.83 -13.97 12.87
N ALA A 45 -2.48 -14.95 13.51
CA ALA A 45 -1.79 -15.87 14.43
C ALA A 45 -0.73 -16.72 13.69
N ARG A 46 -1.11 -17.28 12.52
CA ARG A 46 -0.19 -18.08 11.71
C ARG A 46 0.96 -17.24 11.13
N VAL A 47 0.67 -16.00 10.72
CA VAL A 47 1.70 -15.05 10.27
C VAL A 47 2.72 -14.80 11.39
N GLY A 48 2.26 -14.54 12.62
CA GLY A 48 3.15 -14.35 13.77
C GLY A 48 4.02 -15.56 14.09
N GLN A 49 3.46 -16.78 13.97
CA GLN A 49 4.25 -18.01 14.13
C GLN A 49 5.35 -18.15 13.07
N LEU A 50 5.02 -17.89 11.80
CA LEU A 50 5.97 -18.03 10.69
C LEU A 50 7.07 -16.97 10.73
N LEU A 51 6.77 -15.75 11.19
CA LEU A 51 7.78 -14.72 11.48
C LEU A 51 8.78 -15.18 12.54
N LYS A 52 8.31 -15.81 13.64
CA LYS A 52 9.18 -16.41 14.67
C LYS A 52 10.03 -17.57 14.14
N GLN A 53 9.58 -18.25 13.09
CA GLN A 53 10.30 -19.31 12.39
C GLN A 53 11.27 -18.77 11.32
N GLY A 54 11.44 -17.43 11.24
CA GLY A 54 12.38 -16.80 10.34
C GLY A 54 11.83 -16.51 8.95
N ALA A 55 10.50 -16.45 8.75
CA ALA A 55 9.96 -15.98 7.49
C ALA A 55 10.42 -14.54 7.20
N ALA A 56 10.81 -14.27 5.96
CA ALA A 56 11.21 -12.93 5.55
C ALA A 56 9.98 -12.02 5.48
N VAL A 57 9.95 -10.98 6.33
CA VAL A 57 8.79 -10.11 6.55
C VAL A 57 8.27 -9.46 5.27
N ASN A 58 9.18 -9.13 4.33
CA ASN A 58 8.87 -8.50 3.05
C ASN A 58 8.76 -9.49 1.87
N SER A 59 8.54 -10.79 2.14
CA SER A 59 8.25 -11.79 1.10
C SER A 59 7.04 -11.35 0.27
N ARG A 60 7.02 -11.72 -1.02
CA ARG A 60 5.97 -11.29 -1.95
C ARG A 60 5.33 -12.47 -2.66
N ASP A 61 4.06 -12.32 -3.05
CA ASP A 61 3.40 -13.26 -3.96
C ASP A 61 3.83 -13.03 -5.43
N ARG A 62 3.25 -13.81 -6.35
CA ARG A 62 3.52 -13.69 -7.79
C ARG A 62 3.08 -12.35 -8.40
N LEU A 63 2.17 -11.62 -7.76
CA LEU A 63 1.72 -10.29 -8.14
C LEU A 63 2.54 -9.19 -7.46
N GLY A 64 3.59 -9.56 -6.73
CA GLY A 64 4.44 -8.65 -5.99
C GLY A 64 3.81 -8.10 -4.71
N ASN A 65 2.63 -8.58 -4.30
CA ASN A 65 2.01 -8.12 -3.06
C ASN A 65 2.80 -8.61 -1.86
N SER A 66 3.21 -7.70 -0.99
CA SER A 66 3.73 -8.02 0.34
C SER A 66 2.56 -8.39 1.29
N PRO A 67 2.82 -9.11 2.39
CA PRO A 67 1.84 -9.32 3.45
C PRO A 67 1.22 -8.04 3.97
N LEU A 68 1.99 -6.95 4.07
CA LEU A 68 1.50 -5.64 4.49
C LEU A 68 0.52 -5.04 3.47
N ASN A 69 0.82 -5.18 2.16
CA ASN A 69 -0.10 -4.77 1.10
C ASN A 69 -1.42 -5.55 1.16
N MET A 70 -1.35 -6.88 1.36
CA MET A 70 -2.52 -7.74 1.51
C MET A 70 -3.36 -7.39 2.75
N ALA A 71 -2.70 -7.13 3.89
CA ALA A 71 -3.37 -6.75 5.14
C ALA A 71 -4.06 -5.39 5.01
N ALA A 72 -3.40 -4.41 4.41
CA ALA A 72 -3.94 -3.07 4.15
C ALA A 72 -5.17 -3.11 3.23
N SER A 73 -5.09 -3.86 2.14
CA SER A 73 -6.20 -4.05 1.18
C SER A 73 -7.44 -4.70 1.82
N LYS A 74 -7.25 -5.56 2.83
CA LYS A 74 -8.34 -6.26 3.53
C LYS A 74 -8.86 -5.52 4.76
N GLY A 75 -8.27 -4.41 5.13
CA GLY A 75 -8.62 -3.70 6.36
C GLY A 75 -8.25 -4.46 7.64
N ASN A 76 -7.30 -5.39 7.59
CA ASN A 76 -6.89 -6.18 8.75
C ASN A 76 -5.87 -5.40 9.60
N LEU A 77 -6.37 -4.52 10.47
CA LEU A 77 -5.56 -3.66 11.33
C LEU A 77 -4.59 -4.47 12.20
N ALA A 78 -5.07 -5.55 12.83
CA ALA A 78 -4.22 -6.36 13.71
C ALA A 78 -3.03 -6.99 12.96
N LEU A 79 -3.25 -7.40 11.70
CA LEU A 79 -2.18 -7.93 10.86
C LEU A 79 -1.22 -6.81 10.41
N VAL A 80 -1.73 -5.63 10.08
CA VAL A 80 -0.91 -4.45 9.76
C VAL A 80 0.01 -4.10 10.92
N GLU A 81 -0.52 -4.01 12.15
CA GLU A 81 0.27 -3.70 13.35
C GLU A 81 1.33 -4.76 13.63
N LEU A 82 0.99 -6.06 13.52
CA LEU A 82 1.94 -7.15 13.65
C LEU A 82 3.09 -7.03 12.64
N LEU A 83 2.76 -6.76 11.38
CA LEU A 83 3.75 -6.68 10.29
C LEU A 83 4.66 -5.46 10.44
N LEU A 84 4.10 -4.29 10.74
CA LEU A 84 4.89 -3.07 10.99
C LEU A 84 5.80 -3.25 12.21
N GLY A 85 5.29 -3.86 13.29
CA GLY A 85 6.08 -4.21 14.47
C GLY A 85 7.20 -5.21 14.20
N ALA A 86 7.07 -6.05 13.16
CA ALA A 86 8.09 -6.97 12.68
C ALA A 86 9.06 -6.35 11.65
N GLY A 87 8.97 -5.06 11.37
CA GLY A 87 9.83 -4.34 10.44
C GLY A 87 9.42 -4.47 8.97
N ALA A 88 8.13 -4.69 8.68
CA ALA A 88 7.65 -4.63 7.30
C ALA A 88 7.84 -3.22 6.73
N ASP A 89 8.38 -3.13 5.53
CA ASP A 89 8.56 -1.87 4.81
C ASP A 89 7.21 -1.41 4.22
N PRO A 90 6.68 -0.24 4.65
CA PRO A 90 5.40 0.29 4.20
C PRO A 90 5.43 0.84 2.76
N ASN A 91 6.60 0.87 2.12
CA ASN A 91 6.80 1.48 0.81
C ASN A 91 6.98 0.46 -0.33
N ILE A 92 6.96 -0.85 -0.04
CA ILE A 92 7.11 -1.87 -1.07
C ILE A 92 5.84 -1.93 -1.95
N PRO A 93 5.93 -1.55 -3.25
CA PRO A 93 4.79 -1.64 -4.16
C PRO A 93 4.65 -3.07 -4.73
N ASN A 94 3.46 -3.40 -5.21
CA ASN A 94 3.25 -4.60 -6.02
C ASN A 94 3.64 -4.35 -7.50
N ILE A 95 3.42 -5.35 -8.39
CA ILE A 95 3.74 -5.21 -9.83
C ILE A 95 2.93 -4.11 -10.55
N SER A 96 1.80 -3.68 -9.97
CA SER A 96 1.00 -2.54 -10.46
C SER A 96 1.42 -1.21 -9.85
N GLU A 97 2.55 -1.18 -9.13
CA GLU A 97 3.08 -0.03 -8.39
C GLU A 97 2.18 0.43 -7.24
N VAL A 98 1.20 -0.39 -6.83
CA VAL A 98 0.30 -0.12 -5.71
C VAL A 98 1.01 -0.37 -4.39
N THR A 99 1.15 0.67 -3.57
CA THR A 99 1.73 0.59 -2.22
C THR A 99 0.70 0.13 -1.17
N PRO A 100 1.13 -0.30 0.03
CA PRO A 100 0.22 -0.55 1.15
C PRO A 100 -0.68 0.64 1.49
N LEU A 101 -0.15 1.88 1.42
CA LEU A 101 -0.93 3.09 1.65
C LEU A 101 -2.04 3.27 0.61
N MET A 102 -1.76 3.05 -0.67
CA MET A 102 -2.79 3.10 -1.73
C MET A 102 -3.84 2.01 -1.51
N SER A 103 -3.44 0.81 -1.09
CA SER A 103 -4.38 -0.29 -0.80
C SER A 103 -5.32 0.05 0.35
N ALA A 104 -4.80 0.64 1.44
CA ALA A 104 -5.59 1.12 2.57
C ALA A 104 -6.53 2.27 2.16
N SER A 105 -6.04 3.17 1.30
CA SER A 105 -6.79 4.31 0.76
C SER A 105 -7.96 3.86 -0.10
N PHE A 106 -7.73 2.89 -0.99
CA PHE A 106 -8.79 2.31 -1.79
C PHE A 106 -9.84 1.57 -0.92
N ALA A 107 -9.39 0.88 0.13
CA ALA A 107 -10.26 0.21 1.09
C ALA A 107 -11.02 1.17 2.04
N GLY A 108 -10.65 2.45 2.09
CA GLY A 108 -11.29 3.46 2.95
C GLY A 108 -11.01 3.26 4.45
N ASN A 109 -9.83 2.77 4.83
CA ASN A 109 -9.49 2.47 6.21
C ASN A 109 -8.54 3.53 6.80
N ALA A 110 -9.11 4.55 7.47
CA ALA A 110 -8.38 5.67 8.03
C ALA A 110 -7.36 5.25 9.11
N GLU A 111 -7.69 4.26 9.94
CA GLU A 111 -6.78 3.77 10.99
C GLU A 111 -5.53 3.12 10.40
N ILE A 112 -5.70 2.29 9.36
CA ILE A 112 -4.56 1.67 8.67
C ILE A 112 -3.73 2.73 7.95
N ILE A 113 -4.36 3.72 7.30
CA ILE A 113 -3.66 4.86 6.68
C ILE A 113 -2.80 5.56 7.73
N LYS A 114 -3.36 5.89 8.90
CA LYS A 114 -2.62 6.53 10.00
C LYS A 114 -1.44 5.69 10.49
N LYS A 115 -1.62 4.37 10.66
CA LYS A 115 -0.53 3.46 11.06
C LYS A 115 0.59 3.39 10.02
N LEU A 116 0.23 3.31 8.73
CA LEU A 116 1.21 3.27 7.64
C LEU A 116 2.01 4.57 7.55
N ILE A 117 1.35 5.73 7.65
CA ILE A 117 2.01 7.04 7.67
C ILE A 117 2.95 7.15 8.88
N GLY A 118 2.49 6.76 10.07
CA GLY A 118 3.32 6.73 11.27
C GLY A 118 4.52 5.79 11.18
N ALA A 119 4.48 4.80 10.30
CA ALA A 119 5.59 3.89 9.98
C ALA A 119 6.47 4.37 8.81
N GLY A 120 6.26 5.59 8.28
CA GLY A 120 7.06 6.17 7.21
C GLY A 120 6.58 5.83 5.80
N ALA A 121 5.29 5.53 5.62
CA ALA A 121 4.73 5.40 4.27
C ALA A 121 4.78 6.74 3.53
N ARG A 122 5.29 6.70 2.30
CA ARG A 122 5.35 7.88 1.42
C ARG A 122 3.96 8.19 0.86
N LEU A 123 3.65 9.48 0.73
CA LEU A 123 2.35 9.98 0.25
C LEU A 123 2.31 10.18 -1.27
N ASP A 124 3.48 10.38 -1.87
CA ASP A 124 3.69 10.80 -3.27
C ASP A 124 3.78 9.67 -4.30
N PRO A 125 4.02 8.37 -3.98
CA PRO A 125 4.02 7.34 -5.00
C PRO A 125 2.77 7.34 -5.85
N VAL A 126 2.95 6.97 -7.13
CA VAL A 126 1.86 6.78 -8.10
C VAL A 126 1.87 5.34 -8.59
N ASP A 127 0.70 4.78 -8.82
CA ASP A 127 0.56 3.46 -9.44
C ASP A 127 0.65 3.53 -10.98
N ARG A 128 0.50 2.39 -11.65
CA ARG A 128 0.58 2.32 -13.13
C ARG A 128 -0.52 3.11 -13.84
N VAL A 129 -1.63 3.44 -13.17
CA VAL A 129 -2.69 4.29 -13.71
C VAL A 129 -2.58 5.73 -13.20
N LYS A 130 -1.39 6.11 -12.70
CA LYS A 130 -1.02 7.47 -12.26
C LYS A 130 -1.87 8.00 -11.11
N LYS A 131 -2.36 7.11 -10.24
CA LYS A 131 -3.11 7.49 -9.04
C LYS A 131 -2.22 7.43 -7.79
N THR A 132 -2.39 8.43 -6.92
CA THR A 132 -1.82 8.46 -5.57
C THR A 132 -2.81 7.88 -4.54
N ALA A 133 -2.36 7.67 -3.30
CA ALA A 133 -3.24 7.33 -2.19
C ALA A 133 -4.39 8.34 -2.03
N ALA A 134 -4.09 9.65 -2.14
CA ALA A 134 -5.07 10.72 -2.01
C ALA A 134 -6.13 10.73 -3.13
N THR A 135 -5.75 10.37 -4.37
CA THR A 135 -6.73 10.26 -5.46
C THR A 135 -7.75 9.16 -5.22
N TYR A 136 -7.32 8.01 -4.68
CA TYR A 136 -8.24 6.94 -4.30
C TYR A 136 -9.23 7.39 -3.23
N VAL A 137 -8.74 8.11 -2.20
CA VAL A 137 -9.58 8.65 -1.13
C VAL A 137 -10.55 9.71 -1.66
N ALA A 138 -10.10 10.62 -2.52
CA ALA A 138 -10.97 11.65 -3.11
C ALA A 138 -12.09 11.02 -3.95
N ALA A 139 -11.78 9.97 -4.71
CA ALA A 139 -12.75 9.29 -5.58
C ALA A 139 -13.76 8.44 -4.79
N ASN A 140 -13.36 7.79 -3.68
CA ASN A 140 -14.25 6.93 -2.89
C ASN A 140 -15.02 7.68 -1.78
N GLY A 141 -14.64 8.95 -1.50
CA GLY A 141 -15.34 9.80 -0.55
C GLY A 141 -15.08 9.51 0.93
N CYS A 142 -13.99 8.81 1.28
CA CYS A 142 -13.65 8.55 2.68
C CYS A 142 -13.16 9.82 3.38
N ILE A 143 -14.02 10.52 4.07
CA ILE A 143 -13.72 11.79 4.75
C ILE A 143 -12.61 11.63 5.78
N ALA A 144 -12.75 10.68 6.72
CA ALA A 144 -11.73 10.44 7.75
C ALA A 144 -10.36 10.07 7.16
N CYS A 145 -10.35 9.36 6.00
CA CYS A 145 -9.10 9.05 5.30
C CYS A 145 -8.44 10.31 4.73
N MET A 146 -9.24 11.23 4.16
CA MET A 146 -8.73 12.48 3.60
C MET A 146 -8.19 13.40 4.68
N GLU A 147 -8.88 13.52 5.82
CA GLU A 147 -8.39 14.29 6.97
C GLU A 147 -7.00 13.80 7.40
N VAL A 148 -6.82 12.48 7.56
CA VAL A 148 -5.51 11.91 7.92
C VAL A 148 -4.43 12.24 6.88
N LEU A 149 -4.76 12.22 5.59
CA LEU A 149 -3.80 12.54 4.52
C LEU A 149 -3.45 14.04 4.48
N LEU A 150 -4.45 14.92 4.67
CA LEU A 150 -4.24 16.38 4.73
C LEU A 150 -3.37 16.75 5.95
N ASP A 151 -3.66 16.17 7.12
CA ASP A 151 -2.87 16.34 8.34
C ASP A 151 -1.42 15.85 8.17
N ALA A 152 -1.21 14.84 7.33
CA ALA A 152 0.11 14.34 6.98
C ALA A 152 0.84 15.18 5.93
N GLY A 153 0.22 16.26 5.41
CA GLY A 153 0.85 17.22 4.49
C GLY A 153 0.50 17.02 3.02
N VAL A 154 -0.51 16.23 2.68
CA VAL A 154 -1.03 16.20 1.30
C VAL A 154 -1.62 17.58 0.96
N SER A 155 -1.13 18.21 -0.10
CA SER A 155 -1.67 19.49 -0.56
C SER A 155 -3.01 19.28 -1.28
N PRO A 156 -4.08 20.00 -0.90
CA PRO A 156 -5.35 19.95 -1.61
C PRO A 156 -5.26 20.50 -3.05
N ASN A 157 -4.22 21.28 -3.35
CA ASN A 157 -3.97 21.92 -4.64
C ASN A 157 -2.84 21.27 -5.44
N ALA A 158 -2.33 20.10 -5.03
CA ALA A 158 -1.35 19.37 -5.80
C ALA A 158 -1.90 19.05 -7.19
N LEU A 159 -1.12 19.35 -8.21
CA LEU A 159 -1.39 18.93 -9.58
C LEU A 159 -0.92 17.48 -9.74
N LEU A 160 -1.84 16.61 -10.04
CA LEU A 160 -1.64 15.19 -10.28
C LEU A 160 -1.50 14.92 -11.78
N ASP A 161 -1.58 13.66 -12.20
CA ASP A 161 -1.57 13.31 -13.62
C ASP A 161 -2.67 14.07 -14.38
N ASN A 162 -2.34 14.55 -15.59
CA ASN A 162 -3.20 15.40 -16.41
C ASN A 162 -3.61 16.74 -15.73
N GLU A 163 -2.80 17.22 -14.79
CA GLU A 163 -3.06 18.45 -14.02
C GLU A 163 -4.35 18.40 -13.18
N LEU A 164 -4.90 17.19 -12.95
CA LEU A 164 -6.07 16.99 -12.10
C LEU A 164 -5.75 17.29 -10.63
N THR A 165 -6.67 17.95 -9.94
CA THR A 165 -6.62 18.15 -8.49
C THR A 165 -7.49 17.13 -7.74
N LEU A 166 -7.29 17.01 -6.42
CA LEU A 166 -8.17 16.18 -5.56
C LEU A 166 -9.63 16.65 -5.63
N LEU A 167 -9.85 17.98 -5.75
CA LEU A 167 -11.18 18.56 -5.90
C LEU A 167 -11.85 18.09 -7.21
N MET A 168 -11.10 18.01 -8.30
CA MET A 168 -11.59 17.52 -9.60
C MET A 168 -11.94 16.02 -9.54
N TRP A 169 -11.13 15.22 -8.83
CA TRP A 169 -11.42 13.79 -8.59
C TRP A 169 -12.70 13.60 -7.78
N ALA A 170 -12.87 14.37 -6.69
CA ALA A 170 -14.08 14.34 -5.88
C ALA A 170 -15.30 14.81 -6.68
N ALA A 171 -15.15 15.85 -7.50
CA ALA A 171 -16.23 16.41 -8.32
C ALA A 171 -16.69 15.42 -9.39
N GLY A 172 -15.75 14.82 -10.13
CA GLY A 172 -16.06 13.82 -11.15
C GLY A 172 -16.70 12.54 -10.58
N SER A 173 -16.38 12.20 -9.33
CA SER A 173 -16.95 11.04 -8.62
C SER A 173 -18.25 11.37 -7.86
N GLY A 174 -18.74 12.63 -7.89
CA GLY A 174 -19.96 13.03 -7.23
C GLY A 174 -19.90 13.06 -5.69
N GLN A 175 -18.69 13.17 -5.13
CA GLN A 175 -18.46 13.10 -3.69
C GLN A 175 -18.67 14.47 -3.00
N ALA A 176 -19.93 14.91 -2.87
CA ALA A 176 -20.27 16.21 -2.30
C ALA A 176 -19.67 16.48 -0.89
N PRO A 177 -19.68 15.53 0.07
CA PRO A 177 -19.00 15.73 1.34
C PRO A 177 -17.47 15.93 1.20
N MET A 178 -16.82 15.23 0.28
CA MET A 178 -15.38 15.36 0.00
C MET A 178 -15.08 16.73 -0.62
N VAL A 179 -15.91 17.20 -1.53
CA VAL A 179 -15.82 18.55 -2.11
C VAL A 179 -15.87 19.61 -1.00
N ARG A 180 -16.85 19.52 -0.07
CA ARG A 180 -16.93 20.44 1.07
C ARG A 180 -15.67 20.42 1.94
N LEU A 181 -15.17 19.23 2.26
CA LEU A 181 -13.93 19.06 3.03
C LEU A 181 -12.74 19.73 2.35
N LEU A 182 -12.53 19.43 1.07
CA LEU A 182 -11.40 19.97 0.31
C LEU A 182 -11.46 21.49 0.18
N LEU A 183 -12.65 22.07 -0.06
CA LEU A 183 -12.85 23.52 -0.07
C LEU A 183 -12.56 24.15 1.30
N ALA A 184 -13.00 23.52 2.39
CA ALA A 184 -12.69 23.98 3.76
C ALA A 184 -11.18 23.95 4.06
N HIS A 185 -10.42 23.06 3.41
CA HIS A 185 -8.97 23.00 3.50
C HIS A 185 -8.24 23.82 2.42
N GLY A 186 -8.93 24.75 1.75
CA GLY A 186 -8.33 25.70 0.82
C GLY A 186 -8.07 25.13 -0.58
N ALA A 187 -8.83 24.13 -1.00
CA ALA A 187 -8.80 23.71 -2.40
C ALA A 187 -9.26 24.85 -3.33
N ASN A 188 -8.46 25.16 -4.33
CA ASN A 188 -8.75 26.19 -5.32
C ASN A 188 -9.65 25.64 -6.43
N LYS A 189 -10.91 26.09 -6.48
CA LYS A 189 -11.89 25.64 -7.46
C LYS A 189 -11.66 26.19 -8.88
N GLU A 190 -10.79 27.20 -9.03
CA GLU A 190 -10.47 27.83 -10.31
C GLU A 190 -9.34 27.13 -11.08
N LEU A 191 -8.64 26.18 -10.46
CA LEU A 191 -7.63 25.38 -11.16
C LEU A 191 -8.25 24.61 -12.33
N LYS A 192 -7.48 24.47 -13.39
CA LYS A 192 -7.89 23.76 -14.60
C LYS A 192 -6.99 22.55 -14.85
N ASP A 193 -7.58 21.50 -15.36
CA ASP A 193 -6.83 20.35 -15.87
C ASP A 193 -6.20 20.65 -17.25
N ASN A 194 -5.45 19.70 -17.80
CA ASN A 194 -4.78 19.84 -19.10
C ASN A 194 -5.75 20.03 -20.31
N ARG A 195 -7.08 19.87 -20.09
CA ARG A 195 -8.14 20.15 -21.08
C ARG A 195 -8.77 21.53 -20.86
N GLY A 196 -8.33 22.25 -19.84
CA GLY A 196 -8.89 23.54 -19.44
C GLY A 196 -10.18 23.45 -18.60
N LEU A 197 -10.54 22.27 -18.09
CA LEU A 197 -11.75 22.07 -17.28
C LEU A 197 -11.48 22.32 -15.80
N THR A 198 -12.39 23.08 -15.16
CA THR A 198 -12.43 23.24 -13.71
C THR A 198 -13.19 22.08 -13.06
N ALA A 199 -13.11 21.97 -11.70
CA ALA A 199 -13.91 21.02 -10.94
C ALA A 199 -15.42 21.18 -11.20
N LEU A 200 -15.91 22.42 -11.37
CA LEU A 200 -17.30 22.70 -11.73
C LEU A 200 -17.66 22.13 -13.11
N ALA A 201 -16.83 22.38 -14.11
CA ALA A 201 -17.07 21.88 -15.46
C ALA A 201 -17.09 20.33 -15.49
N ILE A 202 -16.19 19.68 -14.74
CA ILE A 202 -16.16 18.22 -14.60
C ILE A 202 -17.44 17.71 -13.92
N ALA A 203 -17.91 18.38 -12.84
CA ALA A 203 -19.16 18.00 -12.16
C ALA A 203 -20.38 18.10 -13.08
N GLN A 204 -20.44 19.14 -13.91
CA GLN A 204 -21.51 19.35 -14.91
C GLN A 204 -21.47 18.26 -15.99
N ASP A 205 -20.29 17.96 -16.52
CA ASP A 205 -20.07 16.93 -17.55
C ASP A 205 -20.49 15.53 -17.06
N THR A 206 -20.18 15.23 -15.80
CA THR A 206 -20.55 13.96 -15.14
C THR A 206 -21.97 13.97 -14.56
N LYS A 207 -22.73 15.07 -14.72
CA LYS A 207 -24.10 15.25 -14.22
C LYS A 207 -24.23 15.17 -12.70
N ASN A 208 -23.19 15.51 -11.98
CA ASN A 208 -23.17 15.57 -10.50
C ASN A 208 -23.73 16.90 -10.01
N ASN A 209 -25.06 17.08 -10.14
CA ASN A 209 -25.75 18.35 -9.91
C ASN A 209 -25.57 18.91 -8.48
N GLU A 210 -25.51 18.05 -7.45
CA GLU A 210 -25.24 18.49 -6.08
C GLU A 210 -23.86 19.11 -5.95
N VAL A 211 -22.85 18.46 -6.52
CA VAL A 211 -21.48 18.95 -6.51
C VAL A 211 -21.33 20.22 -7.34
N ALA A 212 -21.98 20.29 -8.51
CA ALA A 212 -21.95 21.49 -9.33
C ALA A 212 -22.45 22.72 -8.55
N LYS A 213 -23.58 22.61 -7.84
CA LYS A 213 -24.11 23.68 -6.97
C LYS A 213 -23.19 24.10 -5.83
N LEU A 214 -22.31 23.20 -5.35
CA LEU A 214 -21.33 23.53 -4.31
C LEU A 214 -20.14 24.31 -4.87
N LEU A 215 -19.87 24.17 -6.16
CA LEU A 215 -18.73 24.77 -6.84
C LEU A 215 -19.07 26.10 -7.54
N GLU A 216 -20.37 26.40 -7.73
CA GLU A 216 -20.86 27.71 -8.15
C GLU A 216 -20.51 28.78 -7.09
#